data_467e2fd3e29a8d966a4b08a4924ea839
#
_entry.id   467e2fd3e29a8d966a4b08a4924ea839
#
_cell.length_a   1.000
_cell.length_b   1.000
_cell.length_c   1.000
_cell.angle_alpha   90.00
_cell.angle_beta   90.00
_cell.angle_gamma   90.00
#
_symmetry.space_group_name_H-M   'P 1'
#
loop_
_entity.id
_entity.type
_entity.pdbx_description
1 polymer ?
#
loop_
_entity_poly.entity_id
_entity_poly.type
_entity_poly.pdbx_seq_one_letter_code
_entity_poly.pdbx_strand_id
1 'polypeptide(L)'
;MRKSSRNPLISTVSRRSLLKVGAAAAVLGGSKGLASRALAAGYPERNIDVIVPTAEGGGADRNMRAFNAVWKKYLDTNFEPGFFPGASGRVGYEVYMGKYEPDCYSLIFGNMGPEVLNWVVQEPSFNIDDYIYWGRVDVDPGCLFVGAESKFKTLDDIIAEGKKRKLNVGTSRLAHPASIGMLALAEHTGIEVNLIPLAGGKKTVSGAVTGEVDFSVLTSGSVAAAGDAVTTLLIFGDENALGEALDNAPTMNDVYGTKLPPMLSSRAFGIHKAAVDKYPDRFEVLQSSFRKVFDDPEYKESVEKAKGHWEYVQYGGVEECAEFKQAMLELGAKYKPYLTGG
;
A
#
# COMPACT_ATOMS: atom_id res chain seq x y z
N MET A 1 -32.00 28.95 -45.91
CA MET A 1 -31.05 30.09 -45.75
C MET A 1 -30.12 29.79 -44.59
N ARG A 2 -28.88 29.45 -44.90
CA ARG A 2 -27.80 29.21 -43.93
C ARG A 2 -27.19 30.55 -43.52
N LYS A 3 -27.02 30.81 -42.22
CA LYS A 3 -26.07 31.81 -41.73
C LYS A 3 -25.02 31.14 -40.84
N SER A 4 -23.82 31.13 -41.38
CA SER A 4 -22.55 30.86 -40.72
C SER A 4 -22.21 32.00 -39.78
N SER A 5 -21.84 31.69 -38.53
CA SER A 5 -21.17 32.64 -37.65
C SER A 5 -19.74 32.16 -37.38
N ARG A 6 -18.81 32.95 -37.85
CA ARG A 6 -17.34 32.82 -37.68
C ARG A 6 -16.94 33.18 -36.25
N ASN A 7 -16.09 32.39 -35.65
CA ASN A 7 -15.34 32.75 -34.46
C ASN A 7 -14.17 33.69 -34.82
N PRO A 8 -13.93 34.73 -34.06
CA PRO A 8 -12.69 35.51 -34.20
C PRO A 8 -11.79 35.37 -32.96
N LEU A 9 -10.49 35.50 -33.27
CA LEU A 9 -9.40 35.97 -32.42
C LEU A 9 -8.59 34.94 -31.64
N ILE A 10 -7.61 34.39 -32.35
CA ILE A 10 -6.35 33.97 -31.77
C ILE A 10 -5.42 35.18 -31.86
N SER A 11 -5.12 35.82 -30.73
CA SER A 11 -4.12 36.87 -30.67
C SER A 11 -2.73 36.24 -30.54
N THR A 12 -1.90 36.42 -31.54
CA THR A 12 -0.48 36.03 -31.56
C THR A 12 0.33 36.88 -30.58
N VAL A 13 0.77 36.23 -29.50
CA VAL A 13 1.76 36.85 -28.57
C VAL A 13 3.13 36.84 -29.22
N SER A 14 3.68 38.03 -29.41
CA SER A 14 4.99 38.26 -30.05
C SER A 14 6.13 37.68 -29.20
N ARG A 15 7.09 36.99 -29.86
CA ARG A 15 8.28 36.39 -29.24
C ARG A 15 9.20 37.43 -28.50
N ARG A 16 9.01 38.72 -28.69
CA ARG A 16 9.75 39.77 -27.97
C ARG A 16 9.20 40.11 -26.59
N SER A 17 7.97 39.76 -26.27
CA SER A 17 7.37 39.98 -24.94
C SER A 17 7.73 38.89 -23.92
N LEU A 18 8.13 37.71 -24.39
CA LEU A 18 8.54 36.59 -23.54
C LEU A 18 9.96 36.75 -22.96
N LEU A 19 10.82 37.56 -23.57
CA LEU A 19 12.20 37.76 -23.12
C LEU A 19 12.35 38.78 -21.98
N LYS A 20 11.34 39.58 -21.70
CA LYS A 20 11.39 40.59 -20.62
C LYS A 20 10.78 40.13 -19.29
N VAL A 21 10.01 39.05 -19.30
CA VAL A 21 9.44 38.44 -18.07
C VAL A 21 10.35 37.36 -17.49
N GLY A 22 11.21 36.76 -18.32
CA GLY A 22 12.13 35.69 -17.89
C GLY A 22 13.30 36.16 -17.02
N ALA A 23 13.69 37.46 -17.09
CA ALA A 23 14.85 37.97 -16.34
C ALA A 23 14.53 38.36 -14.88
N ALA A 24 13.28 38.66 -14.55
CA ALA A 24 12.88 38.99 -13.17
C ALA A 24 12.49 37.78 -12.33
N ALA A 25 12.06 36.67 -12.95
CA ALA A 25 11.72 35.42 -12.26
C ALA A 25 12.96 34.57 -11.89
N ALA A 26 14.06 34.71 -12.63
CA ALA A 26 15.30 33.97 -12.38
C ALA A 26 16.08 34.44 -11.14
N VAL A 27 15.87 35.68 -10.67
CA VAL A 27 16.56 36.23 -9.49
C VAL A 27 15.82 35.89 -8.20
N LEU A 28 14.52 35.66 -8.23
CA LEU A 28 13.72 35.26 -7.05
C LEU A 28 13.65 33.73 -6.84
N GLY A 29 13.84 32.93 -7.89
CA GLY A 29 13.93 31.49 -7.80
C GLY A 29 15.29 30.96 -7.34
N GLY A 30 16.37 31.66 -7.66
CA GLY A 30 17.74 31.28 -7.30
C GLY A 30 18.07 31.47 -5.82
N SER A 31 17.44 32.40 -5.12
CA SER A 31 17.68 32.62 -3.69
C SER A 31 16.95 31.63 -2.78
N LYS A 32 15.79 31.10 -3.19
CA LYS A 32 15.11 30.04 -2.46
C LYS A 32 15.86 28.71 -2.56
N GLY A 33 16.37 28.33 -3.74
CA GLY A 33 17.12 27.11 -3.95
C GLY A 33 18.49 27.07 -3.26
N LEU A 34 19.12 28.21 -3.01
CA LEU A 34 20.40 28.33 -2.29
C LEU A 34 20.19 28.34 -0.77
N ALA A 35 19.12 28.96 -0.28
CA ALA A 35 18.75 28.94 1.14
C ALA A 35 18.28 27.52 1.57
N SER A 36 17.54 26.80 0.69
CA SER A 36 17.09 25.46 0.96
C SER A 36 18.23 24.45 1.03
N ARG A 37 19.20 24.52 0.13
CA ARG A 37 20.42 23.71 0.21
C ARG A 37 21.26 23.95 1.47
N ALA A 38 21.22 25.15 2.04
CA ALA A 38 21.93 25.46 3.28
C ALA A 38 21.24 24.91 4.52
N LEU A 39 19.89 24.79 4.51
CA LEU A 39 19.11 24.22 5.61
C LEU A 39 19.14 22.67 5.65
N ALA A 40 19.38 22.03 4.50
CA ALA A 40 19.59 20.59 4.42
C ALA A 40 21.07 20.20 4.64
N ALA A 41 21.99 21.16 4.68
CA ALA A 41 23.40 20.91 4.96
C ALA A 41 23.55 20.42 6.41
N GLY A 42 23.70 19.11 6.57
CA GLY A 42 23.80 18.43 7.87
C GLY A 42 22.61 17.54 8.24
N TYR A 43 21.50 17.57 7.48
CA TYR A 43 20.39 16.64 7.73
C TYR A 43 20.67 15.26 7.07
N PRO A 44 20.45 14.17 7.83
CA PRO A 44 20.08 14.09 9.24
C PRO A 44 21.29 14.16 10.18
N GLU A 45 21.19 14.92 11.29
CA GLU A 45 22.23 15.06 12.32
C GLU A 45 22.08 14.02 13.46
N ARG A 46 21.00 13.26 13.46
CA ARG A 46 20.67 12.22 14.44
C ARG A 46 19.90 11.08 13.78
N ASN A 47 19.76 9.96 14.48
CA ASN A 47 18.96 8.85 14.04
C ASN A 47 17.49 9.25 13.74
N ILE A 48 16.86 8.50 12.83
CA ILE A 48 15.46 8.70 12.42
C ILE A 48 14.62 7.60 13.06
N ASP A 49 13.61 8.00 13.81
CA ASP A 49 12.62 7.09 14.39
C ASP A 49 11.70 6.54 13.30
N VAL A 50 11.45 5.22 13.31
CA VAL A 50 10.47 4.59 12.40
C VAL A 50 9.41 3.88 13.23
N ILE A 51 8.23 4.45 13.24
CA ILE A 51 7.08 3.91 13.94
C ILE A 51 6.40 2.85 13.08
N VAL A 52 6.27 1.64 13.63
CA VAL A 52 5.69 0.49 12.93
C VAL A 52 4.40 0.07 13.65
N PRO A 53 3.21 0.22 13.03
CA PRO A 53 1.92 -0.04 13.67
C PRO A 53 1.56 -1.53 13.73
N THR A 54 2.57 -2.41 13.69
CA THR A 54 2.43 -3.86 13.79
C THR A 54 3.43 -4.44 14.77
N ALA A 55 3.30 -5.72 15.11
CA ALA A 55 4.25 -6.39 16.01
C ALA A 55 5.61 -6.62 15.33
N GLU A 56 6.66 -6.59 16.15
CA GLU A 56 8.02 -6.97 15.77
C GLU A 56 8.06 -8.40 15.18
N GLY A 57 8.96 -8.65 14.23
CA GLY A 57 9.11 -9.93 13.53
C GLY A 57 8.04 -10.20 12.46
N GLY A 58 7.07 -9.29 12.28
CA GLY A 58 6.06 -9.37 11.23
C GLY A 58 6.58 -8.99 9.84
N GLY A 59 5.71 -9.09 8.82
CA GLY A 59 6.07 -8.76 7.43
C GLY A 59 6.48 -7.29 7.27
N ALA A 60 5.79 -6.35 7.93
CA ALA A 60 6.15 -4.94 7.89
C ALA A 60 7.54 -4.69 8.49
N ASP A 61 7.84 -5.27 9.65
CA ASP A 61 9.17 -5.17 10.29
C ASP A 61 10.28 -5.70 9.37
N ARG A 62 10.09 -6.89 8.81
CA ARG A 62 11.09 -7.48 7.89
C ARG A 62 11.35 -6.60 6.68
N ASN A 63 10.31 -6.08 6.05
CA ASN A 63 10.44 -5.21 4.87
C ASN A 63 11.09 -3.87 5.24
N MET A 64 10.69 -3.26 6.34
CA MET A 64 11.30 -2.02 6.84
C MET A 64 12.79 -2.22 7.12
N ARG A 65 13.18 -3.29 7.83
CA ARG A 65 14.58 -3.58 8.11
C ARG A 65 15.39 -3.87 6.83
N ALA A 66 14.82 -4.60 5.88
CA ALA A 66 15.46 -4.87 4.60
C ALA A 66 15.74 -3.58 3.82
N PHE A 67 14.78 -2.67 3.78
CA PHE A 67 14.93 -1.36 3.14
C PHE A 67 15.94 -0.47 3.89
N ASN A 68 15.78 -0.32 5.19
CA ASN A 68 16.61 0.54 6.03
C ASN A 68 18.07 0.09 6.10
N ALA A 69 18.36 -1.21 5.96
CA ALA A 69 19.71 -1.73 5.90
C ALA A 69 20.53 -1.12 4.74
N VAL A 70 19.86 -0.80 3.63
CA VAL A 70 20.48 -0.16 2.47
C VAL A 70 20.34 1.35 2.53
N TRP A 71 19.16 1.86 2.91
CA TRP A 71 18.87 3.29 2.93
C TRP A 71 19.80 4.10 3.83
N LYS A 72 20.21 3.54 4.97
CA LYS A 72 21.14 4.18 5.91
C LYS A 72 22.47 4.62 5.26
N LYS A 73 22.93 3.95 4.19
CA LYS A 73 24.16 4.33 3.47
C LYS A 73 24.02 5.67 2.73
N TYR A 74 22.80 5.98 2.28
CA TYR A 74 22.51 7.18 1.51
C TYR A 74 22.18 8.40 2.38
N LEU A 75 21.84 8.16 3.65
CA LEU A 75 21.55 9.22 4.63
C LEU A 75 22.65 9.40 5.67
N ASP A 76 23.63 8.51 5.72
CA ASP A 76 24.68 8.45 6.76
C ASP A 76 24.09 8.53 8.18
N THR A 77 23.00 7.77 8.41
CA THR A 77 22.28 7.74 9.69
C THR A 77 21.70 6.35 9.96
N ASN A 78 21.26 6.10 11.19
CA ASN A 78 20.54 4.88 11.53
C ASN A 78 19.03 5.14 11.70
N PHE A 79 18.25 4.08 11.58
CA PHE A 79 16.82 4.07 11.81
C PHE A 79 16.51 3.31 13.10
N GLU A 80 15.70 3.91 13.96
CA GLU A 80 15.29 3.34 15.25
C GLU A 80 13.82 2.90 15.19
N PRO A 81 13.53 1.59 15.06
CA PRO A 81 12.16 1.12 14.98
C PRO A 81 11.47 1.10 16.33
N GLY A 82 10.26 1.64 16.38
CA GLY A 82 9.34 1.52 17.51
C GLY A 82 8.06 0.79 17.08
N PHE A 83 7.70 -0.30 17.79
CA PHE A 83 6.56 -1.15 17.44
C PHE A 83 5.36 -0.85 18.33
N PHE A 84 4.24 -0.47 17.73
CA PHE A 84 2.99 -0.12 18.41
C PHE A 84 1.80 -0.86 17.79
N PRO A 85 1.68 -2.19 18.01
CA PRO A 85 0.58 -2.98 17.47
C PRO A 85 -0.73 -2.68 18.20
N GLY A 86 -1.85 -2.89 17.52
CA GLY A 86 -3.19 -2.83 18.10
C GLY A 86 -4.21 -2.14 17.20
N ALA A 87 -5.48 -2.50 17.39
CA ALA A 87 -6.63 -1.95 16.66
C ALA A 87 -6.40 -1.86 15.13
N SER A 88 -5.87 -2.92 14.53
CA SER A 88 -5.52 -3.01 13.10
C SER A 88 -4.56 -1.91 12.61
N GLY A 89 -3.64 -1.47 13.46
CA GLY A 89 -2.64 -0.42 13.18
C GLY A 89 -2.97 0.94 13.79
N ARG A 90 -4.23 1.20 14.19
CA ARG A 90 -4.65 2.50 14.70
C ARG A 90 -3.79 3.01 15.87
N VAL A 91 -3.43 2.13 16.81
CA VAL A 91 -2.60 2.51 17.97
C VAL A 91 -1.27 3.13 17.53
N GLY A 92 -0.58 2.54 16.55
CA GLY A 92 0.69 3.07 16.05
C GLY A 92 0.54 4.44 15.40
N TYR A 93 -0.53 4.67 14.65
CA TYR A 93 -0.79 5.98 14.04
C TYR A 93 -1.18 7.04 15.08
N GLU A 94 -1.98 6.69 16.07
CA GLU A 94 -2.33 7.62 17.17
C GLU A 94 -1.09 7.98 17.99
N VAL A 95 -0.19 7.03 18.23
CA VAL A 95 1.12 7.31 18.87
C VAL A 95 1.98 8.21 17.98
N TYR A 96 2.08 7.91 16.70
CA TYR A 96 2.85 8.72 15.75
C TYR A 96 2.31 10.16 15.66
N MET A 97 1.02 10.31 15.39
CA MET A 97 0.40 11.63 15.21
C MET A 97 0.35 12.45 16.51
N GLY A 98 0.29 11.80 17.67
CA GLY A 98 0.13 12.49 18.95
C GLY A 98 1.41 12.73 19.76
N LYS A 99 2.51 12.04 19.44
CA LYS A 99 3.75 12.08 20.25
C LYS A 99 5.01 12.46 19.50
N TYR A 100 5.03 12.33 18.18
CA TYR A 100 6.22 12.58 17.37
C TYR A 100 6.14 13.94 16.69
N GLU A 101 7.24 14.69 16.75
CA GLU A 101 7.30 16.04 16.19
C GLU A 101 7.35 16.00 14.65
N PRO A 102 6.69 16.97 13.97
CA PRO A 102 6.73 17.09 12.52
C PRO A 102 8.03 17.76 12.05
N ASP A 103 9.18 17.07 12.19
CA ASP A 103 10.52 17.62 11.94
C ASP A 103 11.36 16.81 10.94
N CYS A 104 10.76 15.80 10.30
CA CYS A 104 11.40 14.82 9.40
C CYS A 104 12.35 13.84 10.10
N TYR A 105 12.44 13.82 11.42
CA TYR A 105 13.20 12.81 12.17
C TYR A 105 12.34 11.66 12.70
N SER A 106 11.08 11.66 12.37
CA SER A 106 10.16 10.55 12.63
C SER A 106 9.37 10.21 11.39
N LEU A 107 9.29 8.93 11.09
CA LEU A 107 8.54 8.36 9.97
C LEU A 107 7.61 7.28 10.49
N ILE A 108 6.50 7.05 9.82
CA ILE A 108 5.68 5.85 10.05
C ILE A 108 5.88 4.88 8.89
N PHE A 109 6.07 3.61 9.18
CA PHE A 109 6.14 2.56 8.17
C PHE A 109 4.90 1.67 8.30
N GLY A 110 3.93 1.94 7.47
CA GLY A 110 2.61 1.33 7.52
C GLY A 110 2.30 0.40 6.35
N ASN A 111 1.18 -0.29 6.49
CA ASN A 111 0.60 -1.14 5.49
C ASN A 111 -0.63 -0.44 4.90
N MET A 112 -0.41 0.38 3.86
CA MET A 112 -1.40 1.34 3.34
C MET A 112 -2.79 0.73 3.15
N GLY A 113 -2.88 -0.41 2.44
CA GLY A 113 -4.18 -0.98 2.11
C GLY A 113 -5.06 -1.27 3.33
N PRO A 114 -4.63 -2.16 4.24
CA PRO A 114 -5.42 -2.51 5.43
C PRO A 114 -5.66 -1.34 6.38
N GLU A 115 -4.70 -0.42 6.53
CA GLU A 115 -4.80 0.68 7.47
C GLU A 115 -5.74 1.77 6.95
N VAL A 116 -5.66 2.11 5.67
CA VAL A 116 -6.60 3.05 5.05
C VAL A 116 -8.03 2.51 5.08
N LEU A 117 -8.24 1.22 4.81
CA LEU A 117 -9.54 0.59 4.98
C LEU A 117 -10.03 0.64 6.43
N ASN A 118 -9.10 0.53 7.40
CA ASN A 118 -9.46 0.63 8.81
C ASN A 118 -9.97 2.03 9.21
N TRP A 119 -9.51 3.10 8.56
CA TRP A 119 -10.02 4.46 8.79
C TRP A 119 -11.49 4.63 8.39
N VAL A 120 -11.96 3.85 7.43
CA VAL A 120 -13.39 3.82 7.05
C VAL A 120 -14.24 3.09 8.10
N VAL A 121 -13.67 2.09 8.75
CA VAL A 121 -14.35 1.22 9.75
C VAL A 121 -14.26 1.81 11.15
N GLN A 122 -13.10 2.30 11.53
CA GLN A 122 -12.78 2.85 12.84
C GLN A 122 -12.17 4.23 12.69
N GLU A 123 -12.97 5.25 12.83
CA GLU A 123 -12.52 6.65 12.75
C GLU A 123 -11.36 6.89 13.73
N PRO A 124 -10.19 7.38 13.27
CA PRO A 124 -9.06 7.67 14.14
C PRO A 124 -9.28 8.97 14.92
N SER A 125 -8.50 9.18 15.98
CA SER A 125 -8.54 10.41 16.79
C SER A 125 -7.83 11.62 16.14
N PHE A 126 -7.20 11.42 14.98
CA PHE A 126 -6.49 12.44 14.20
C PHE A 126 -7.13 12.59 12.81
N ASN A 127 -6.85 13.71 12.14
CA ASN A 127 -7.27 13.89 10.76
C ASN A 127 -6.36 13.07 9.84
N ILE A 128 -6.95 12.19 9.01
CA ILE A 128 -6.22 11.31 8.07
C ILE A 128 -5.47 12.07 6.96
N ASP A 129 -5.71 13.36 6.81
CA ASP A 129 -5.00 14.23 5.87
C ASP A 129 -3.82 14.99 6.51
N ASP A 130 -3.61 14.82 7.84
CA ASP A 130 -2.46 15.39 8.54
C ASP A 130 -1.18 14.58 8.38
N TYR A 131 -1.25 13.39 7.75
CA TYR A 131 -0.10 12.64 7.28
C TYR A 131 -0.24 12.22 5.83
N ILE A 132 0.88 12.05 5.16
CA ILE A 132 0.95 11.52 3.80
C ILE A 132 1.82 10.27 3.76
N TYR A 133 1.44 9.30 2.94
CA TYR A 133 2.37 8.30 2.46
C TYR A 133 3.15 8.88 1.28
N TRP A 134 4.45 8.58 1.21
CA TRP A 134 5.31 9.20 0.21
C TRP A 134 6.36 8.28 -0.39
N GLY A 135 6.55 7.12 0.21
CA GLY A 135 7.60 6.19 -0.19
C GLY A 135 7.14 4.74 -0.10
N ARG A 136 6.48 4.25 -1.14
CA ARG A 136 6.07 2.85 -1.26
C ARG A 136 7.28 1.97 -1.57
N VAL A 137 7.39 0.84 -0.87
CA VAL A 137 8.49 -0.12 -1.04
C VAL A 137 8.04 -1.40 -1.72
N ASP A 138 6.78 -1.78 -1.60
CA ASP A 138 6.26 -2.99 -2.21
C ASP A 138 4.76 -2.93 -2.53
N VAL A 139 4.33 -3.94 -3.31
CA VAL A 139 2.94 -4.24 -3.61
C VAL A 139 2.72 -5.74 -3.40
N ASP A 140 1.78 -6.12 -2.54
CA ASP A 140 1.47 -7.52 -2.24
C ASP A 140 -0.04 -7.73 -2.44
N PRO A 141 -0.46 -8.22 -3.62
CA PRO A 141 -1.88 -8.34 -3.95
C PRO A 141 -2.58 -9.36 -3.06
N GLY A 142 -3.87 -9.20 -2.90
CA GLY A 142 -4.72 -10.21 -2.30
C GLY A 142 -4.90 -11.41 -3.23
N CYS A 143 -5.13 -12.59 -2.64
CA CYS A 143 -5.51 -13.78 -3.39
C CYS A 143 -6.58 -14.58 -2.65
N LEU A 144 -7.26 -15.45 -3.40
CA LEU A 144 -8.16 -16.48 -2.89
C LEU A 144 -7.46 -17.83 -2.97
N PHE A 145 -7.48 -18.59 -1.90
CA PHE A 145 -6.85 -19.90 -1.80
C PHE A 145 -7.66 -20.88 -0.95
N VAL A 146 -7.41 -22.15 -1.16
CA VAL A 146 -8.00 -23.30 -0.45
C VAL A 146 -6.90 -24.11 0.24
N GLY A 147 -7.23 -24.90 1.24
CA GLY A 147 -6.31 -25.96 1.71
C GLY A 147 -6.07 -27.01 0.64
N ALA A 148 -4.88 -27.61 0.60
CA ALA A 148 -4.51 -28.62 -0.41
C ALA A 148 -5.51 -29.79 -0.46
N GLU A 149 -6.03 -30.20 0.71
CA GLU A 149 -7.03 -31.28 0.84
C GLU A 149 -8.48 -30.78 0.73
N SER A 150 -8.71 -29.52 0.33
CA SER A 150 -10.06 -28.98 0.17
C SER A 150 -10.83 -29.74 -0.89
N LYS A 151 -12.14 -29.84 -0.71
CA LYS A 151 -13.06 -30.34 -1.75
C LYS A 151 -13.17 -29.42 -2.96
N PHE A 152 -12.85 -28.15 -2.80
CA PHE A 152 -12.78 -27.17 -3.88
C PHE A 152 -11.42 -27.25 -4.55
N LYS A 153 -11.39 -27.53 -5.86
CA LYS A 153 -10.17 -27.63 -6.64
C LYS A 153 -10.05 -26.49 -7.67
N THR A 154 -11.16 -25.85 -7.97
CA THR A 154 -11.27 -24.78 -8.95
C THR A 154 -12.10 -23.61 -8.41
N LEU A 155 -11.98 -22.46 -9.04
CA LEU A 155 -12.86 -21.32 -8.76
C LEU A 155 -14.33 -21.65 -9.07
N ASP A 156 -14.59 -22.44 -10.13
CA ASP A 156 -15.93 -22.87 -10.51
C ASP A 156 -16.59 -23.75 -9.44
N ASP A 157 -15.84 -24.59 -8.74
CA ASP A 157 -16.37 -25.38 -7.62
C ASP A 157 -16.88 -24.46 -6.50
N ILE A 158 -16.14 -23.40 -6.19
CA ILE A 158 -16.52 -22.39 -5.19
C ILE A 158 -17.79 -21.67 -5.64
N ILE A 159 -17.84 -21.22 -6.89
CA ILE A 159 -19.00 -20.50 -7.43
C ILE A 159 -20.24 -21.41 -7.43
N ALA A 160 -20.11 -22.67 -7.90
CA ALA A 160 -21.20 -23.63 -7.93
C ALA A 160 -21.75 -23.93 -6.53
N GLU A 161 -20.90 -24.05 -5.54
CA GLU A 161 -21.34 -24.26 -4.15
C GLU A 161 -21.94 -22.99 -3.54
N GLY A 162 -21.36 -21.81 -3.83
CA GLY A 162 -21.86 -20.51 -3.38
C GLY A 162 -23.25 -20.14 -3.92
N LYS A 163 -23.66 -20.75 -5.05
CA LYS A 163 -25.03 -20.64 -5.55
C LYS A 163 -26.05 -21.47 -4.76
N LYS A 164 -25.59 -22.43 -3.96
CA LYS A 164 -26.45 -23.33 -3.16
C LYS A 164 -26.54 -22.89 -1.70
N ARG A 165 -25.48 -22.30 -1.17
CA ARG A 165 -25.41 -21.86 0.23
C ARG A 165 -24.42 -20.70 0.41
N LYS A 166 -24.55 -20.00 1.51
CA LYS A 166 -23.57 -19.01 1.95
C LYS A 166 -22.25 -19.70 2.32
N LEU A 167 -21.11 -19.16 1.86
CA LEU A 167 -19.78 -19.72 2.10
C LEU A 167 -19.05 -18.94 3.20
N ASN A 168 -18.36 -19.66 4.09
CA ASN A 168 -17.51 -19.08 5.11
C ASN A 168 -16.10 -18.85 4.57
N VAL A 169 -15.65 -17.60 4.60
CA VAL A 169 -14.37 -17.18 4.03
C VAL A 169 -13.46 -16.63 5.12
N GLY A 170 -12.34 -17.30 5.35
CA GLY A 170 -11.34 -16.84 6.30
C GLY A 170 -10.59 -15.60 5.78
N THR A 171 -10.39 -14.63 6.64
CA THR A 171 -9.54 -13.45 6.38
C THR A 171 -8.75 -13.08 7.62
N SER A 172 -7.62 -12.40 7.45
CA SER A 172 -6.79 -11.97 8.60
C SER A 172 -7.47 -10.90 9.45
N ARG A 173 -8.30 -10.07 8.83
CA ARG A 173 -9.16 -9.02 9.42
C ARG A 173 -10.20 -8.61 8.38
N LEU A 174 -11.34 -8.09 8.80
CA LEU A 174 -12.40 -7.68 7.88
C LEU A 174 -11.93 -6.54 6.95
N ALA A 175 -11.36 -5.48 7.52
CA ALA A 175 -10.79 -4.36 6.76
C ALA A 175 -9.43 -4.76 6.14
N HIS A 176 -9.48 -5.55 5.08
CA HIS A 176 -8.30 -6.04 4.35
C HIS A 176 -8.57 -5.98 2.84
N PRO A 177 -7.59 -5.59 1.99
CA PRO A 177 -7.80 -5.53 0.53
C PRO A 177 -8.27 -6.86 -0.07
N ALA A 178 -7.73 -8.00 0.37
CA ALA A 178 -8.21 -9.31 -0.08
C ALA A 178 -9.68 -9.58 0.27
N SER A 179 -10.17 -9.04 1.40
CA SER A 179 -11.60 -9.10 1.76
C SER A 179 -12.45 -8.29 0.78
N ILE A 180 -11.97 -7.11 0.37
CA ILE A 180 -12.62 -6.30 -0.66
C ILE A 180 -12.65 -7.05 -2.01
N GLY A 181 -11.53 -7.67 -2.40
CA GLY A 181 -11.47 -8.50 -3.61
C GLY A 181 -12.50 -9.64 -3.57
N MET A 182 -12.64 -10.30 -2.43
CA MET A 182 -13.65 -11.35 -2.25
C MET A 182 -15.09 -10.81 -2.33
N LEU A 183 -15.36 -9.66 -1.74
CA LEU A 183 -16.68 -9.03 -1.83
C LEU A 183 -17.02 -8.61 -3.27
N ALA A 184 -16.03 -8.10 -4.00
CA ALA A 184 -16.19 -7.77 -5.41
C ALA A 184 -16.44 -9.03 -6.27
N LEU A 185 -15.75 -10.13 -6.00
CA LEU A 185 -16.00 -11.43 -6.64
C LEU A 185 -17.43 -11.93 -6.33
N ALA A 186 -17.84 -11.84 -5.07
CA ALA A 186 -19.17 -12.25 -4.64
C ALA A 186 -20.27 -11.42 -5.34
N GLU A 187 -20.09 -10.10 -5.41
CA GLU A 187 -20.99 -9.19 -6.13
C GLU A 187 -21.06 -9.54 -7.63
N HIS A 188 -19.90 -9.79 -8.27
CA HIS A 188 -19.85 -10.10 -9.70
C HIS A 188 -20.51 -11.44 -10.02
N THR A 189 -20.25 -12.47 -9.20
CA THR A 189 -20.73 -13.83 -9.44
C THR A 189 -22.12 -14.09 -8.85
N GLY A 190 -22.61 -13.21 -7.97
CA GLY A 190 -23.88 -13.33 -7.27
C GLY A 190 -23.92 -14.49 -6.25
N ILE A 191 -22.77 -14.85 -5.67
CA ILE A 191 -22.69 -15.78 -4.52
C ILE A 191 -22.78 -15.00 -3.20
N GLU A 192 -23.15 -15.69 -2.12
CA GLU A 192 -23.15 -15.11 -0.79
C GLU A 192 -21.98 -15.61 0.03
N VAL A 193 -21.26 -14.70 0.70
CA VAL A 193 -20.12 -15.03 1.56
C VAL A 193 -20.30 -14.45 2.97
N ASN A 194 -19.69 -15.12 3.94
CA ASN A 194 -19.55 -14.69 5.31
C ASN A 194 -18.05 -14.56 5.61
N LEU A 195 -17.55 -13.34 5.80
CA LEU A 195 -16.14 -13.09 6.13
C LEU A 195 -15.90 -13.38 7.60
N ILE A 196 -14.96 -14.29 7.90
CA ILE A 196 -14.58 -14.70 9.26
C ILE A 196 -13.16 -14.22 9.57
N PRO A 197 -12.98 -13.24 10.48
CA PRO A 197 -11.67 -12.76 10.85
C PRO A 197 -10.93 -13.77 11.74
N LEU A 198 -9.81 -14.31 11.27
CA LEU A 198 -9.00 -15.34 11.93
C LEU A 198 -7.75 -14.76 12.63
N ALA A 199 -7.73 -13.46 12.91
CA ALA A 199 -6.70 -12.77 13.68
C ALA A 199 -5.26 -13.02 13.21
N GLY A 200 -4.98 -12.75 11.92
CA GLY A 200 -3.64 -12.73 11.34
C GLY A 200 -3.37 -13.84 10.32
N GLY A 201 -2.35 -13.63 9.50
CA GLY A 201 -2.08 -14.45 8.32
C GLY A 201 -1.89 -15.94 8.60
N LYS A 202 -1.12 -16.31 9.64
CA LYS A 202 -0.90 -17.73 10.00
C LYS A 202 -2.21 -18.47 10.32
N LYS A 203 -3.10 -17.84 11.09
CA LYS A 203 -4.41 -18.43 11.41
C LYS A 203 -5.33 -18.49 10.21
N THR A 204 -5.24 -17.51 9.30
CA THR A 204 -6.01 -17.52 8.05
C THR A 204 -5.61 -18.67 7.14
N VAL A 205 -4.31 -18.94 7.00
CA VAL A 205 -3.79 -20.11 6.29
C VAL A 205 -4.27 -21.41 6.99
N SER A 206 -4.06 -21.50 8.32
CA SER A 206 -4.48 -22.67 9.09
C SER A 206 -5.96 -22.95 8.95
N GLY A 207 -6.83 -21.93 9.00
CA GLY A 207 -8.29 -22.10 8.86
C GLY A 207 -8.71 -22.72 7.53
N ALA A 208 -8.04 -22.37 6.43
CA ALA A 208 -8.26 -23.02 5.14
C ALA A 208 -7.74 -24.45 5.11
N VAL A 209 -6.56 -24.71 5.68
CA VAL A 209 -5.93 -26.04 5.71
C VAL A 209 -6.74 -27.03 6.57
N THR A 210 -7.23 -26.59 7.73
CA THR A 210 -8.00 -27.45 8.65
C THR A 210 -9.47 -27.58 8.31
N GLY A 211 -9.99 -26.81 7.34
CA GLY A 211 -11.41 -26.79 6.99
C GLY A 211 -12.29 -26.07 8.03
N GLU A 212 -11.72 -25.22 8.90
CA GLU A 212 -12.47 -24.34 9.80
C GLU A 212 -13.36 -23.37 9.01
N VAL A 213 -12.90 -22.98 7.82
CA VAL A 213 -13.62 -22.19 6.83
C VAL A 213 -13.64 -22.92 5.49
N ASP A 214 -14.56 -22.54 4.60
CA ASP A 214 -14.66 -23.15 3.28
C ASP A 214 -13.41 -22.89 2.42
N PHE A 215 -12.88 -21.65 2.49
CA PHE A 215 -11.64 -21.19 1.88
C PHE A 215 -11.22 -19.87 2.53
N SER A 216 -10.10 -19.29 2.09
CA SER A 216 -9.60 -18.06 2.68
C SER A 216 -9.10 -17.07 1.64
N VAL A 217 -8.99 -15.81 2.07
CA VAL A 217 -8.36 -14.72 1.30
C VAL A 217 -7.28 -14.04 2.14
N LEU A 218 -6.12 -13.75 1.53
CA LEU A 218 -4.98 -13.15 2.22
C LEU A 218 -4.05 -12.47 1.19
N THR A 219 -2.96 -11.85 1.65
CA THR A 219 -1.87 -11.39 0.77
C THR A 219 -1.14 -12.56 0.14
N SER A 220 -0.85 -12.45 -1.14
CA SER A 220 -0.23 -13.47 -1.97
C SER A 220 1.14 -13.92 -1.46
N GLY A 221 1.99 -12.99 -0.99
CA GLY A 221 3.28 -13.35 -0.41
C GLY A 221 3.18 -14.19 0.86
N SER A 222 2.11 -14.02 1.65
CA SER A 222 1.85 -14.87 2.81
C SER A 222 1.35 -16.24 2.43
N VAL A 223 0.60 -16.35 1.32
CA VAL A 223 0.09 -17.62 0.78
C VAL A 223 1.20 -18.40 0.12
N ALA A 224 2.03 -17.78 -0.70
CA ALA A 224 3.23 -18.40 -1.28
C ALA A 224 4.16 -19.00 -0.21
N ALA A 225 4.29 -18.33 0.95
CA ALA A 225 5.10 -18.85 2.05
C ALA A 225 4.49 -20.09 2.74
N ALA A 226 3.22 -20.43 2.49
CA ALA A 226 2.58 -21.65 2.98
C ALA A 226 2.88 -22.87 2.08
N GLY A 227 3.39 -22.66 0.87
CA GLY A 227 3.78 -23.71 -0.07
C GLY A 227 2.67 -24.72 -0.34
N ASP A 228 3.03 -26.00 -0.42
CA ASP A 228 2.14 -27.11 -0.80
C ASP A 228 0.95 -27.35 0.17
N ALA A 229 0.87 -26.62 1.29
CA ALA A 229 -0.26 -26.75 2.21
C ALA A 229 -1.56 -26.11 1.69
N VAL A 230 -1.47 -25.28 0.67
CA VAL A 230 -2.58 -24.52 0.08
C VAL A 230 -2.52 -24.55 -1.45
N THR A 231 -3.64 -24.23 -2.10
CA THR A 231 -3.73 -24.03 -3.55
C THR A 231 -4.37 -22.67 -3.81
N THR A 232 -3.71 -21.81 -4.56
CA THR A 232 -4.21 -20.49 -4.96
C THR A 232 -5.11 -20.63 -6.19
N LEU A 233 -6.29 -20.02 -6.15
CA LEU A 233 -7.27 -20.14 -7.23
C LEU A 233 -7.52 -18.82 -7.98
N LEU A 234 -7.25 -17.66 -7.35
CA LEU A 234 -7.48 -16.35 -7.95
C LEU A 234 -6.61 -15.28 -7.32
N ILE A 235 -6.10 -14.36 -8.12
CA ILE A 235 -5.37 -13.18 -7.69
C ILE A 235 -6.25 -11.92 -7.82
N PHE A 236 -6.25 -11.05 -6.81
CA PHE A 236 -6.92 -9.75 -6.81
C PHE A 236 -5.95 -8.61 -7.14
N GLY A 237 -5.10 -8.83 -8.11
CA GLY A 237 -4.08 -7.89 -8.61
C GLY A 237 -4.14 -7.78 -10.11
N ASP A 238 -3.20 -7.01 -10.67
CA ASP A 238 -3.09 -6.85 -12.13
C ASP A 238 -2.41 -8.07 -12.78
N GLU A 239 -1.57 -8.78 -12.03
CA GLU A 239 -0.84 -9.98 -12.49
C GLU A 239 -0.53 -10.93 -11.34
N ASN A 240 -0.16 -12.18 -11.66
CA ASN A 240 0.44 -13.13 -10.74
C ASN A 240 1.97 -13.09 -10.89
N ALA A 241 2.62 -12.17 -10.19
CA ALA A 241 4.08 -11.98 -10.29
C ALA A 241 4.90 -13.14 -9.70
N LEU A 242 4.31 -14.00 -8.86
CA LEU A 242 5.00 -15.17 -8.28
C LEU A 242 4.76 -16.48 -9.05
N GLY A 243 3.94 -16.46 -10.10
CA GLY A 243 3.77 -17.59 -11.01
C GLY A 243 3.47 -18.92 -10.31
N GLU A 244 4.38 -19.90 -10.48
CA GLU A 244 4.24 -21.25 -9.91
C GLU A 244 4.09 -21.27 -8.37
N ALA A 245 4.70 -20.34 -7.65
CA ALA A 245 4.56 -20.25 -6.19
C ALA A 245 3.13 -19.92 -5.74
N LEU A 246 2.26 -19.53 -6.66
CA LEU A 246 0.83 -19.28 -6.49
C LEU A 246 0.01 -20.05 -7.54
N ASP A 247 0.43 -21.29 -7.85
CA ASP A 247 -0.27 -22.23 -8.73
C ASP A 247 -0.61 -21.68 -10.12
N ASN A 248 0.12 -20.67 -10.61
CA ASN A 248 -0.18 -19.92 -11.83
C ASN A 248 -1.63 -19.40 -11.87
N ALA A 249 -2.20 -19.11 -10.70
CA ALA A 249 -3.58 -18.65 -10.59
C ALA A 249 -3.82 -17.38 -11.42
N PRO A 250 -4.95 -17.30 -12.17
CA PRO A 250 -5.28 -16.14 -12.96
C PRO A 250 -5.71 -14.95 -12.10
N THR A 251 -5.73 -13.75 -12.68
CA THR A 251 -6.31 -12.59 -12.02
C THR A 251 -7.84 -12.54 -12.19
N MET A 252 -8.51 -11.87 -11.26
CA MET A 252 -9.95 -11.65 -11.39
C MET A 252 -10.32 -10.85 -12.65
N ASN A 253 -9.47 -9.89 -13.02
CA ASN A 253 -9.68 -9.07 -14.22
C ASN A 253 -9.58 -9.92 -15.49
N ASP A 254 -8.65 -10.87 -15.55
CA ASP A 254 -8.49 -11.78 -16.70
C ASP A 254 -9.66 -12.76 -16.82
N VAL A 255 -10.11 -13.35 -15.71
CA VAL A 255 -11.19 -14.35 -15.72
C VAL A 255 -12.54 -13.73 -16.09
N TYR A 256 -12.85 -12.55 -15.58
CA TYR A 256 -14.17 -11.95 -15.69
C TYR A 256 -14.24 -10.68 -16.55
N GLY A 257 -13.12 -10.21 -17.10
CA GLY A 257 -13.05 -8.96 -17.86
C GLY A 257 -13.41 -7.73 -17.00
N THR A 258 -13.22 -7.81 -15.68
CA THR A 258 -13.48 -6.69 -14.77
C THR A 258 -12.35 -5.66 -14.88
N LYS A 259 -12.57 -4.47 -14.31
CA LYS A 259 -11.55 -3.40 -14.19
C LYS A 259 -11.43 -2.98 -12.74
N LEU A 260 -11.30 -3.95 -11.86
CA LEU A 260 -11.07 -3.67 -10.45
C LEU A 260 -9.65 -3.16 -10.25
N PRO A 261 -9.45 -2.12 -9.44
CA PRO A 261 -8.11 -1.73 -9.03
C PRO A 261 -7.47 -2.87 -8.22
N PRO A 262 -6.13 -2.99 -8.25
CA PRO A 262 -5.44 -4.05 -7.52
C PRO A 262 -5.65 -3.92 -6.00
N MET A 263 -6.04 -5.02 -5.37
CA MET A 263 -6.30 -5.10 -3.93
C MET A 263 -5.01 -5.37 -3.16
N LEU A 264 -4.22 -4.33 -2.96
CA LEU A 264 -2.86 -4.42 -2.44
C LEU A 264 -2.77 -4.24 -0.93
N SER A 265 -1.90 -5.02 -0.32
CA SER A 265 -1.33 -4.75 1.00
C SER A 265 0.05 -4.11 0.77
N SER A 266 0.04 -2.83 0.46
CA SER A 266 1.21 -2.07 0.02
C SER A 266 1.90 -1.40 1.21
N ARG A 267 3.20 -1.63 1.39
CA ARG A 267 3.94 -1.04 2.50
C ARG A 267 4.61 0.25 2.06
N ALA A 268 4.49 1.27 2.90
CA ALA A 268 5.03 2.59 2.59
C ALA A 268 5.47 3.35 3.83
N PHE A 269 6.45 4.22 3.62
CA PHE A 269 6.76 5.26 4.58
C PHE A 269 5.75 6.40 4.48
N GLY A 270 5.28 6.83 5.63
CA GLY A 270 4.47 8.03 5.80
C GLY A 270 5.21 9.07 6.63
N ILE A 271 4.74 10.31 6.55
CA ILE A 271 5.28 11.45 7.27
C ILE A 271 4.17 12.44 7.61
N HIS A 272 4.31 13.18 8.71
CA HIS A 272 3.45 14.32 9.01
C HIS A 272 3.42 15.30 7.83
N LYS A 273 2.26 15.68 7.38
CA LYS A 273 2.11 16.71 6.33
C LYS A 273 2.77 18.03 6.74
N ALA A 274 2.61 18.41 8.00
CA ALA A 274 3.24 19.61 8.56
C ALA A 274 4.79 19.57 8.50
N ALA A 275 5.42 18.39 8.55
CA ALA A 275 6.86 18.24 8.40
C ALA A 275 7.29 18.58 6.97
N VAL A 276 6.54 18.14 5.97
CA VAL A 276 6.81 18.45 4.55
C VAL A 276 6.65 19.94 4.27
N ASP A 277 5.58 20.54 4.81
CA ASP A 277 5.30 21.96 4.63
C ASP A 277 6.38 22.86 5.29
N LYS A 278 6.87 22.45 6.49
CA LYS A 278 7.83 23.23 7.28
C LYS A 278 9.29 23.00 6.88
N TYR A 279 9.63 21.78 6.46
CA TYR A 279 11.01 21.38 6.14
C TYR A 279 11.10 20.69 4.76
N PRO A 280 10.70 21.38 3.66
CA PRO A 280 10.68 20.78 2.33
C PRO A 280 12.04 20.25 1.89
N ASP A 281 13.14 20.89 2.32
CA ASP A 281 14.50 20.48 1.98
C ASP A 281 14.91 19.15 2.62
N ARG A 282 14.50 18.93 3.88
CA ARG A 282 14.72 17.64 4.55
C ARG A 282 13.91 16.55 3.87
N PHE A 283 12.69 16.88 3.46
CA PHE A 283 11.84 15.93 2.74
C PHE A 283 12.41 15.58 1.37
N GLU A 284 13.00 16.55 0.65
CA GLU A 284 13.71 16.31 -0.61
C GLU A 284 14.91 15.35 -0.42
N VAL A 285 15.68 15.52 0.69
CA VAL A 285 16.76 14.59 1.05
C VAL A 285 16.23 13.19 1.30
N LEU A 286 15.13 13.04 2.05
CA LEU A 286 14.48 11.74 2.26
C LEU A 286 14.07 11.10 0.93
N GLN A 287 13.34 11.82 0.07
CA GLN A 287 12.87 11.30 -1.21
C GLN A 287 14.01 10.92 -2.16
N SER A 288 15.02 11.79 -2.29
CA SER A 288 16.13 11.54 -3.20
C SER A 288 17.01 10.38 -2.75
N SER A 289 17.22 10.22 -1.44
CA SER A 289 17.97 9.09 -0.87
C SER A 289 17.16 7.78 -0.93
N PHE A 290 15.85 7.85 -0.66
CA PHE A 290 14.92 6.73 -0.77
C PHE A 290 14.92 6.11 -2.17
N ARG A 291 14.87 6.95 -3.21
CA ARG A 291 14.87 6.48 -4.60
C ARG A 291 16.13 5.68 -4.94
N LYS A 292 17.28 6.06 -4.42
CA LYS A 292 18.56 5.39 -4.69
C LYS A 292 18.60 3.93 -4.21
N VAL A 293 17.81 3.60 -3.18
CA VAL A 293 17.76 2.23 -2.63
C VAL A 293 17.30 1.23 -3.69
N PHE A 294 16.35 1.61 -4.54
CA PHE A 294 15.81 0.73 -5.58
C PHE A 294 16.82 0.40 -6.69
N ASP A 295 17.81 1.25 -6.87
CA ASP A 295 18.88 1.07 -7.85
C ASP A 295 20.11 0.37 -7.24
N ASP A 296 20.12 0.12 -5.91
CA ASP A 296 21.20 -0.55 -5.20
C ASP A 296 21.03 -2.08 -5.24
N PRO A 297 22.00 -2.83 -5.80
CA PRO A 297 21.89 -4.29 -5.88
C PRO A 297 21.80 -4.98 -4.51
N GLU A 298 22.31 -4.37 -3.44
CA GLU A 298 22.20 -4.93 -2.09
C GLU A 298 20.75 -4.92 -1.58
N TYR A 299 19.85 -4.12 -2.18
CA TYR A 299 18.46 -4.11 -1.75
C TYR A 299 17.75 -5.43 -2.10
N LYS A 300 18.00 -5.99 -3.28
CA LYS A 300 17.49 -7.31 -3.64
C LYS A 300 17.97 -8.38 -2.66
N GLU A 301 19.26 -8.42 -2.40
CA GLU A 301 19.84 -9.37 -1.44
C GLU A 301 19.24 -9.21 -0.03
N SER A 302 18.99 -7.96 0.39
CA SER A 302 18.40 -7.66 1.69
C SER A 302 16.94 -8.13 1.80
N VAL A 303 16.15 -7.95 0.73
CA VAL A 303 14.76 -8.44 0.64
C VAL A 303 14.71 -9.97 0.71
N GLU A 304 15.51 -10.66 -0.09
CA GLU A 304 15.59 -12.13 -0.12
C GLU A 304 16.06 -12.71 1.24
N LYS A 305 17.06 -12.08 1.86
CA LYS A 305 17.55 -12.44 3.21
C LYS A 305 16.48 -12.27 4.28
N ALA A 306 15.62 -11.28 4.13
CA ALA A 306 14.46 -11.05 4.99
C ALA A 306 13.26 -11.97 4.65
N LYS A 307 13.42 -12.92 3.72
CA LYS A 307 12.36 -13.81 3.21
C LYS A 307 11.19 -13.03 2.60
N GLY A 308 11.48 -11.92 1.95
CA GLY A 308 10.56 -11.17 1.09
C GLY A 308 10.61 -11.68 -0.35
N HIS A 309 9.69 -11.19 -1.16
CA HIS A 309 9.62 -11.48 -2.60
C HIS A 309 10.06 -10.26 -3.38
N TRP A 310 11.15 -10.37 -4.13
CA TRP A 310 11.68 -9.27 -4.94
C TRP A 310 10.68 -8.84 -6.03
N GLU A 311 9.91 -9.77 -6.52
CA GLU A 311 8.86 -9.56 -7.53
C GLU A 311 7.78 -8.57 -7.06
N TYR A 312 7.63 -8.40 -5.75
CA TYR A 312 6.70 -7.44 -5.16
C TYR A 312 7.34 -6.09 -4.83
N VAL A 313 8.65 -5.95 -4.97
CA VAL A 313 9.31 -4.67 -4.74
C VAL A 313 8.92 -3.69 -5.84
N GLN A 314 8.28 -2.61 -5.46
CA GLN A 314 7.83 -1.59 -6.38
C GLN A 314 7.89 -0.20 -5.74
N TYR A 315 8.68 0.67 -6.35
CA TYR A 315 8.70 2.07 -5.98
C TYR A 315 7.33 2.73 -6.21
N GLY A 316 6.94 3.63 -5.30
CA GLY A 316 5.86 4.56 -5.50
C GLY A 316 6.13 5.84 -4.72
N GLY A 317 5.97 6.98 -5.37
CA GLY A 317 6.14 8.30 -4.77
C GLY A 317 4.86 8.81 -4.10
N VAL A 318 4.82 10.12 -3.86
CA VAL A 318 3.69 10.79 -3.20
C VAL A 318 2.39 10.61 -4.00
N GLU A 319 2.45 10.77 -5.32
CA GLU A 319 1.27 10.70 -6.19
C GLU A 319 0.66 9.32 -6.20
N GLU A 320 1.46 8.27 -6.46
CA GLU A 320 0.99 6.89 -6.49
C GLU A 320 0.46 6.43 -5.12
N CYS A 321 1.07 6.89 -4.04
CA CYS A 321 0.57 6.62 -2.69
C CYS A 321 -0.76 7.31 -2.42
N ALA A 322 -0.95 8.54 -2.90
CA ALA A 322 -2.18 9.30 -2.73
C ALA A 322 -3.33 8.70 -3.55
N GLU A 323 -3.09 8.32 -4.81
CA GLU A 323 -4.05 7.63 -5.67
C GLU A 323 -4.50 6.31 -5.04
N PHE A 324 -3.55 5.52 -4.54
CA PHE A 324 -3.85 4.26 -3.87
C PHE A 324 -4.66 4.49 -2.58
N LYS A 325 -4.28 5.47 -1.74
CA LYS A 325 -5.05 5.85 -0.53
C LYS A 325 -6.50 6.18 -0.90
N GLN A 326 -6.70 7.01 -1.93
CA GLN A 326 -8.01 7.43 -2.35
C GLN A 326 -8.87 6.25 -2.84
N ALA A 327 -8.32 5.38 -3.69
CA ALA A 327 -9.01 4.19 -4.18
C ALA A 327 -9.43 3.26 -3.02
N MET A 328 -8.58 3.07 -2.03
CA MET A 328 -8.90 2.25 -0.85
C MET A 328 -9.99 2.88 0.02
N LEU A 329 -10.02 4.21 0.17
CA LEU A 329 -11.10 4.92 0.88
C LEU A 329 -12.45 4.73 0.19
N GLU A 330 -12.50 4.87 -1.14
CA GLU A 330 -13.71 4.70 -1.95
C GLU A 330 -14.25 3.27 -1.87
N LEU A 331 -13.38 2.28 -2.04
CA LEU A 331 -13.74 0.87 -1.90
C LEU A 331 -14.17 0.53 -0.47
N GLY A 332 -13.47 1.07 0.52
CA GLY A 332 -13.83 0.92 1.92
C GLY A 332 -15.22 1.48 2.21
N ALA A 333 -15.56 2.66 1.68
CA ALA A 333 -16.87 3.27 1.82
C ALA A 333 -17.97 2.42 1.16
N LYS A 334 -17.71 1.90 -0.07
CA LYS A 334 -18.65 1.01 -0.78
C LYS A 334 -18.98 -0.25 0.04
N TYR A 335 -17.96 -0.89 0.62
CA TYR A 335 -18.12 -2.16 1.31
C TYR A 335 -18.20 -2.05 2.85
N LYS A 336 -18.31 -0.82 3.38
CA LYS A 336 -18.34 -0.57 4.83
C LYS A 336 -19.29 -1.49 5.62
N PRO A 337 -20.53 -1.75 5.18
CA PRO A 337 -21.45 -2.63 5.92
C PRO A 337 -20.89 -4.05 6.17
N TYR A 338 -20.10 -4.56 5.24
CA TYR A 338 -19.49 -5.89 5.35
C TYR A 338 -18.19 -5.89 6.17
N LEU A 339 -17.53 -4.74 6.27
CA LEU A 339 -16.26 -4.58 6.99
C LEU A 339 -16.43 -4.31 8.48
N THR A 340 -17.63 -3.90 8.91
CA THR A 340 -17.95 -3.61 10.31
C THR A 340 -18.50 -4.80 11.08
N GLY A 341 -18.72 -5.93 10.41
CA GLY A 341 -19.20 -7.16 11.05
C GLY A 341 -20.73 -7.26 11.15
N GLY A 342 -21.45 -6.47 10.36
CA GLY A 342 -22.92 -6.52 10.21
C GLY A 342 -23.67 -5.90 11.38
#